data_2f034f92348ff85ae6ad958f2256b76f
#
_entry.id   2f034f92348ff85ae6ad958f2256b76f
#
_cell.length_a   1.000
_cell.length_b   1.000
_cell.length_c   1.000
_cell.angle_alpha   90.00
_cell.angle_beta   90.00
_cell.angle_gamma   90.00
#
_symmetry.space_group_name_H-M   'P 1'
#
loop_
_entity.id
_entity.type
_entity.pdbx_description
1 polymer ?
#
loop_
_entity_poly.entity_id
_entity_poly.type
_entity_poly.pdbx_seq_one_letter_code
_entity_poly.pdbx_strand_id
1 'polypeptide(L)'
;MAYLLKFLDIFRWKKHYGREWGIQKIFMDLIKERMNRIMSKVYIFFADGFEDIEGLTVVDLMRRAGIDIQTVSIKETKEIRTSHGIDLLTDRTFGECDFSDADMLVIPGGMPGTKYLEEYKPLTELLTDFYQNGGKVAAICAAPGIFE
;
A
#
# COMPACT_ATOMS: atom_id res chain seq x y z
N MET A 1 -2.71 -22.70 -7.41
CA MET A 1 -2.46 -24.01 -6.78
C MET A 1 -1.28 -24.79 -7.41
N ALA A 2 -1.06 -24.77 -8.73
CA ALA A 2 0.06 -25.47 -9.39
C ALA A 2 1.47 -24.91 -9.06
N TYR A 3 1.60 -23.66 -8.68
CA TYR A 3 2.90 -23.05 -8.32
C TYR A 3 3.35 -23.37 -6.90
N LEU A 4 2.43 -23.63 -5.98
CA LEU A 4 2.75 -23.99 -4.59
C LEU A 4 3.33 -25.41 -4.50
N LEU A 5 2.86 -26.31 -5.34
CA LEU A 5 3.35 -27.71 -5.39
C LEU A 5 4.79 -27.82 -5.92
N LYS A 6 5.19 -26.97 -6.89
CA LYS A 6 6.59 -26.91 -7.36
C LYS A 6 7.55 -26.33 -6.29
N PHE A 7 7.06 -25.47 -5.40
CA PHE A 7 7.85 -24.92 -4.31
C PHE A 7 8.19 -25.98 -3.24
N LEU A 8 7.25 -26.89 -2.97
CA LEU A 8 7.45 -27.99 -2.01
C LEU A 8 8.43 -29.05 -2.52
N ASP A 9 8.51 -29.26 -3.84
CA ASP A 9 9.47 -30.21 -4.43
C ASP A 9 10.92 -29.72 -4.34
N ILE A 10 11.16 -28.42 -4.40
CA ILE A 10 12.50 -27.82 -4.19
C ILE A 10 12.95 -28.00 -2.74
N PHE A 11 12.04 -27.88 -1.76
CA PHE A 11 12.33 -28.12 -0.35
C PHE A 11 12.59 -29.59 -0.02
N ARG A 12 11.92 -30.51 -0.74
CA ARG A 12 12.11 -31.97 -0.60
C ARG A 12 13.49 -32.40 -1.10
N TRP A 13 14.05 -31.69 -2.09
CA TRP A 13 15.38 -31.96 -2.65
C TRP A 13 16.51 -31.61 -1.67
N LYS A 14 16.32 -30.56 -0.84
CA LYS A 14 17.30 -30.11 0.19
C LYS A 14 17.60 -31.21 1.22
N LYS A 15 16.62 -32.06 1.52
CA LYS A 15 16.75 -33.14 2.52
C LYS A 15 17.60 -34.32 2.05
N HIS A 16 17.85 -34.44 0.74
CA HIS A 16 18.52 -35.59 0.15
C HIS A 16 20.01 -35.38 -0.19
N TYR A 17 20.49 -34.17 -0.40
CA TYR A 17 21.80 -33.90 -0.98
C TYR A 17 22.76 -32.99 -0.17
N GLY A 18 22.43 -32.57 1.00
CA GLY A 18 23.31 -32.06 2.08
C GLY A 18 24.39 -31.01 1.75
N ARG A 19 24.42 -30.39 0.57
CA ARG A 19 25.35 -29.32 0.19
C ARG A 19 24.62 -28.07 -0.33
N GLU A 20 24.85 -26.92 0.31
CA GLU A 20 24.39 -25.63 -0.22
C GLU A 20 25.28 -25.23 -1.40
N TRP A 21 24.75 -25.37 -2.59
CA TRP A 21 25.41 -24.85 -3.80
C TRP A 21 25.14 -23.34 -3.88
N GLY A 22 26.19 -22.56 -4.17
CA GLY A 22 26.11 -21.09 -4.29
C GLY A 22 25.00 -20.61 -5.27
N ILE A 23 24.69 -21.42 -6.30
CA ILE A 23 23.60 -21.18 -7.27
C ILE A 23 22.23 -21.22 -6.61
N GLN A 24 21.97 -22.12 -5.63
CA GLN A 24 20.70 -22.18 -4.92
C GLN A 24 20.48 -20.96 -4.04
N LYS A 25 21.53 -20.47 -3.39
CA LYS A 25 21.47 -19.24 -2.60
C LYS A 25 21.16 -18.05 -3.49
N ILE A 26 21.88 -17.89 -4.59
CA ILE A 26 21.64 -16.82 -5.58
C ILE A 26 20.21 -16.88 -6.13
N PHE A 27 19.72 -18.08 -6.46
CA PHE A 27 18.35 -18.25 -6.97
C PHE A 27 17.30 -17.93 -5.90
N MET A 28 17.52 -18.34 -4.64
CA MET A 28 16.62 -18.01 -3.52
C MET A 28 16.67 -16.52 -3.18
N ASP A 29 17.83 -15.89 -3.27
CA ASP A 29 17.97 -14.45 -3.05
C ASP A 29 17.28 -13.66 -4.19
N LEU A 30 17.42 -14.08 -5.45
CA LEU A 30 16.70 -13.52 -6.59
C LEU A 30 15.18 -13.72 -6.50
N ILE A 31 14.73 -14.88 -6.02
CA ILE A 31 13.29 -15.14 -5.77
C ILE A 31 12.79 -14.24 -4.64
N LYS A 32 13.53 -14.13 -3.54
CA LYS A 32 13.20 -13.22 -2.42
C LYS A 32 13.14 -11.76 -2.88
N GLU A 33 14.13 -11.33 -3.65
CA GLU A 33 14.17 -9.98 -4.20
C GLU A 33 13.00 -9.71 -5.17
N ARG A 34 12.64 -10.70 -5.99
CA ARG A 34 11.48 -10.62 -6.88
C ARG A 34 10.16 -10.70 -6.13
N MET A 35 10.06 -11.50 -5.06
CA MET A 35 8.88 -11.56 -4.19
C MET A 35 8.72 -10.27 -3.37
N ASN A 36 9.80 -9.71 -2.85
CA ASN A 36 9.77 -8.39 -2.20
C ASN A 36 9.36 -7.28 -3.17
N ARG A 37 9.74 -7.38 -4.45
CA ARG A 37 9.30 -6.46 -5.51
C ARG A 37 7.83 -6.66 -5.93
N ILE A 38 7.28 -7.86 -5.73
CA ILE A 38 5.89 -8.23 -6.07
C ILE A 38 4.94 -7.91 -4.90
N MET A 39 5.48 -7.82 -3.68
CA MET A 39 4.73 -7.44 -2.47
C MET A 39 4.96 -5.95 -2.14
N SER A 40 4.72 -5.09 -3.15
CA SER A 40 4.70 -3.65 -2.91
C SER A 40 3.62 -3.33 -1.89
N LYS A 41 3.99 -2.58 -0.86
CA LYS A 41 3.06 -2.10 0.16
C LYS A 41 2.63 -0.68 -0.14
N VAL A 42 1.35 -0.49 -0.27
CA VAL A 42 0.74 0.79 -0.64
C VAL A 42 -0.20 1.23 0.48
N TYR A 43 -0.16 2.51 0.82
CA TYR A 43 -1.13 3.11 1.73
C TYR A 43 -1.94 4.16 0.97
N ILE A 44 -3.26 4.08 1.08
CA ILE A 44 -4.19 5.09 0.55
C ILE A 44 -4.92 5.74 1.72
N PHE A 45 -4.91 7.08 1.76
CA PHE A 45 -5.44 7.84 2.88
C PHE A 45 -6.84 8.34 2.59
N PHE A 46 -7.75 8.14 3.54
CA PHE A 46 -9.15 8.58 3.45
C PHE A 46 -9.51 9.56 4.55
N ALA A 47 -10.27 10.56 4.15
CA ALA A 47 -11.00 11.47 5.02
C ALA A 47 -12.48 11.46 4.63
N ASP A 48 -13.37 11.91 5.51
CA ASP A 48 -14.79 12.05 5.16
C ASP A 48 -14.95 12.96 3.94
N GLY A 49 -15.77 12.56 2.97
CA GLY A 49 -15.98 13.29 1.73
C GLY A 49 -14.95 13.04 0.64
N PHE A 50 -14.13 11.99 0.73
CA PHE A 50 -13.31 11.57 -0.42
C PHE A 50 -14.19 11.03 -1.55
N GLU A 51 -13.71 11.11 -2.80
CA GLU A 51 -14.45 10.62 -3.98
C GLU A 51 -14.40 9.09 -4.08
N ASP A 52 -15.57 8.49 -4.11
CA ASP A 52 -15.76 7.03 -4.06
C ASP A 52 -14.98 6.29 -5.14
N ILE A 53 -15.16 6.71 -6.40
CA ILE A 53 -14.55 6.02 -7.55
C ILE A 53 -13.03 6.18 -7.52
N GLU A 54 -12.51 7.35 -7.16
CA GLU A 54 -11.09 7.65 -7.15
C GLU A 54 -10.35 6.86 -6.07
N GLY A 55 -10.98 6.67 -4.91
CA GLY A 55 -10.40 5.88 -3.83
C GLY A 55 -10.60 4.38 -4.00
N LEU A 56 -11.85 3.94 -4.15
CA LEU A 56 -12.20 2.51 -4.12
C LEU A 56 -11.74 1.75 -5.37
N THR A 57 -11.71 2.40 -6.55
CA THR A 57 -11.18 1.78 -7.77
C THR A 57 -9.69 1.44 -7.62
N VAL A 58 -8.90 2.33 -7.03
CA VAL A 58 -7.48 2.07 -6.77
C VAL A 58 -7.32 0.88 -5.83
N VAL A 59 -8.11 0.83 -4.75
CA VAL A 59 -8.09 -0.29 -3.79
C VAL A 59 -8.46 -1.61 -4.48
N ASP A 60 -9.55 -1.64 -5.25
CA ASP A 60 -10.01 -2.86 -5.95
C ASP A 60 -8.96 -3.36 -6.94
N LEU A 61 -8.44 -2.49 -7.80
CA LEU A 61 -7.47 -2.87 -8.83
C LEU A 61 -6.15 -3.37 -8.23
N MET A 62 -5.65 -2.70 -7.19
CA MET A 62 -4.41 -3.13 -6.54
C MET A 62 -4.58 -4.45 -5.80
N ARG A 63 -5.69 -4.66 -5.08
CA ARG A 63 -6.00 -5.95 -4.44
C ARG A 63 -6.15 -7.09 -5.45
N ARG A 64 -6.79 -6.85 -6.59
CA ARG A 64 -6.87 -7.83 -7.69
C ARG A 64 -5.50 -8.15 -8.30
N ALA A 65 -4.60 -7.18 -8.33
CA ALA A 65 -3.23 -7.37 -8.80
C ALA A 65 -2.32 -8.07 -7.77
N GLY A 66 -2.81 -8.36 -6.57
CA GLY A 66 -2.04 -8.99 -5.48
C GLY A 66 -1.09 -8.03 -4.76
N ILE A 67 -1.32 -6.72 -4.90
CA ILE A 67 -0.58 -5.67 -4.19
C ILE A 67 -1.19 -5.50 -2.80
N ASP A 68 -0.35 -5.43 -1.77
CA ASP A 68 -0.77 -5.16 -0.39
C ASP A 68 -1.10 -3.67 -0.24
N ILE A 69 -2.34 -3.30 -0.53
CA ILE A 69 -2.85 -1.96 -0.29
C ILE A 69 -3.67 -1.90 0.99
N GLN A 70 -3.29 -0.96 1.86
CA GLN A 70 -3.97 -0.67 3.13
C GLN A 70 -4.73 0.65 3.01
N THR A 71 -6.02 0.63 3.35
CA THR A 71 -6.82 1.84 3.48
C THR A 71 -6.63 2.44 4.86
N VAL A 72 -6.35 3.73 4.94
CA VAL A 72 -5.99 4.44 6.18
C VAL A 72 -6.91 5.61 6.41
N SER A 73 -7.60 5.63 7.53
CA SER A 73 -8.35 6.80 8.01
C SER A 73 -7.42 7.80 8.68
N ILE A 74 -7.55 9.09 8.37
CA ILE A 74 -6.86 10.15 9.12
C ILE A 74 -7.56 10.49 10.44
N LYS A 75 -8.72 9.89 10.72
CA LYS A 75 -9.44 10.05 11.98
C LYS A 75 -8.91 9.08 13.03
N GLU A 76 -9.31 9.28 14.28
CA GLU A 76 -9.06 8.35 15.38
C GLU A 76 -9.85 7.04 15.23
N THR A 77 -10.84 7.02 14.33
CA THR A 77 -11.70 5.86 14.05
C THR A 77 -11.54 5.41 12.61
N LYS A 78 -11.91 4.16 12.32
CA LYS A 78 -11.83 3.57 10.97
C LYS A 78 -13.03 3.92 10.09
N GLU A 79 -14.09 4.46 10.66
CA GLU A 79 -15.31 4.84 9.95
C GLU A 79 -15.04 6.09 9.10
N ILE A 80 -15.25 5.96 7.80
CA ILE A 80 -15.17 7.03 6.82
C ILE A 80 -16.48 7.08 6.03
N ARG A 81 -16.98 8.28 5.79
CA ARG A 81 -18.11 8.54 4.92
C ARG A 81 -17.65 9.21 3.63
N THR A 82 -17.97 8.61 2.48
CA THR A 82 -17.57 9.15 1.18
C THR A 82 -18.36 10.41 0.79
N SER A 83 -17.96 11.06 -0.32
CA SER A 83 -18.67 12.23 -0.87
C SER A 83 -20.11 11.94 -1.27
N HIS A 84 -20.43 10.70 -1.62
CA HIS A 84 -21.79 10.27 -2.00
C HIS A 84 -22.53 9.54 -0.87
N GLY A 85 -22.01 9.64 0.37
CA GLY A 85 -22.72 9.16 1.56
C GLY A 85 -22.60 7.66 1.82
N ILE A 86 -21.63 6.99 1.23
CA ILE A 86 -21.33 5.58 1.51
C ILE A 86 -20.46 5.50 2.76
N ASP A 87 -20.89 4.73 3.75
CA ASP A 87 -20.10 4.48 4.94
C ASP A 87 -19.24 3.24 4.74
N LEU A 88 -17.96 3.33 5.08
CA LEU A 88 -17.00 2.24 4.98
C LEU A 88 -16.07 2.20 6.20
N LEU A 89 -15.46 1.05 6.42
CA LEU A 89 -14.39 0.87 7.39
C LEU A 89 -13.06 0.75 6.68
N THR A 90 -12.09 1.57 7.08
CA THR A 90 -10.71 1.43 6.63
C THR A 90 -10.01 0.27 7.34
N ASP A 91 -8.93 -0.24 6.76
CA ASP A 91 -8.13 -1.29 7.38
C ASP A 91 -7.45 -0.81 8.66
N ARG A 92 -6.99 0.46 8.66
CA ARG A 92 -6.23 1.09 9.75
C ARG A 92 -6.67 2.54 9.98
N THR A 93 -6.33 3.08 11.15
CA THR A 93 -6.20 4.52 11.37
C THR A 93 -4.75 4.95 11.14
N PHE A 94 -4.51 6.24 10.95
CA PHE A 94 -3.16 6.79 10.75
C PHE A 94 -2.22 6.44 11.92
N GLY A 95 -2.72 6.55 13.15
CA GLY A 95 -1.94 6.25 14.36
C GLY A 95 -1.59 4.77 14.56
N GLU A 96 -2.28 3.85 13.84
CA GLU A 96 -1.99 2.40 13.88
C GLU A 96 -0.92 1.96 12.86
N CYS A 97 -0.44 2.87 12.00
CA CYS A 97 0.46 2.54 10.90
C CYS A 97 1.91 2.87 11.22
N ASP A 98 2.80 1.96 10.78
CA ASP A 98 4.20 2.25 10.55
C ASP A 98 4.42 2.30 9.03
N PHE A 99 4.76 3.49 8.53
CA PHE A 99 4.92 3.73 7.09
C PHE A 99 6.34 3.46 6.58
N SER A 100 7.24 2.96 7.43
CA SER A 100 8.64 2.67 7.06
C SER A 100 8.77 1.57 6.00
N ASP A 101 7.74 0.74 5.84
CA ASP A 101 7.67 -0.34 4.85
C ASP A 101 6.89 0.05 3.58
N ALA A 102 6.48 1.31 3.45
CA ALA A 102 5.72 1.78 2.30
C ALA A 102 6.56 1.86 1.03
N ASP A 103 6.00 1.39 -0.08
CA ASP A 103 6.55 1.60 -1.43
C ASP A 103 5.88 2.78 -2.15
N MET A 104 4.62 3.07 -1.77
CA MET A 104 3.84 4.16 -2.36
C MET A 104 2.77 4.67 -1.39
N LEU A 105 2.56 5.99 -1.41
CA LEU A 105 1.47 6.68 -0.73
C LEU A 105 0.51 7.26 -1.75
N VAL A 106 -0.80 7.09 -1.53
CA VAL A 106 -1.86 7.47 -2.49
C VAL A 106 -2.88 8.37 -1.82
N ILE A 107 -3.26 9.44 -2.53
CA ILE A 107 -4.24 10.42 -2.09
C ILE A 107 -5.37 10.50 -3.12
N PRO A 108 -6.60 10.10 -2.81
CA PRO A 108 -7.76 10.32 -3.65
C PRO A 108 -8.19 11.79 -3.58
N GLY A 109 -8.96 12.22 -4.56
CA GLY A 109 -9.63 13.51 -4.53
C GLY A 109 -10.96 13.48 -3.79
N GLY A 110 -11.85 14.39 -4.17
CA GLY A 110 -13.16 14.61 -3.57
C GLY A 110 -13.14 15.72 -2.52
N MET A 111 -14.25 16.45 -2.46
CA MET A 111 -14.43 17.54 -1.49
C MET A 111 -15.58 17.19 -0.53
N PRO A 112 -15.42 17.43 0.76
CA PRO A 112 -14.31 18.13 1.42
C PRO A 112 -13.11 17.23 1.79
N GLY A 113 -13.08 15.95 1.38
CA GLY A 113 -12.07 14.97 1.77
C GLY A 113 -10.64 15.45 1.52
N THR A 114 -10.35 15.97 0.33
CA THR A 114 -9.02 16.52 -0.01
C THR A 114 -8.59 17.63 0.95
N LYS A 115 -9.51 18.53 1.30
CA LYS A 115 -9.22 19.62 2.25
C LYS A 115 -8.85 19.07 3.63
N TYR A 116 -9.55 18.06 4.12
CA TYR A 116 -9.23 17.44 5.41
C TYR A 116 -7.88 16.72 5.39
N LEU A 117 -7.53 16.08 4.27
CA LEU A 117 -6.21 15.45 4.08
C LEU A 117 -5.09 16.50 4.07
N GLU A 118 -5.30 17.65 3.41
CA GLU A 118 -4.37 18.77 3.36
C GLU A 118 -4.16 19.42 4.75
N GLU A 119 -5.23 19.59 5.50
CA GLU A 119 -5.19 20.19 6.85
C GLU A 119 -4.57 19.25 7.90
N TYR A 120 -4.50 17.93 7.62
CA TYR A 120 -3.96 16.95 8.55
C TYR A 120 -2.42 16.92 8.49
N LYS A 121 -1.79 17.72 9.33
CA LYS A 121 -0.33 17.94 9.37
C LYS A 121 0.49 16.65 9.39
N PRO A 122 0.16 15.61 10.21
CA PRO A 122 0.95 14.38 10.19
C PRO A 122 1.04 13.72 8.82
N LEU A 123 -0.02 13.81 8.00
CA LEU A 123 -0.01 13.28 6.64
C LEU A 123 0.85 14.12 5.71
N THR A 124 0.71 15.45 5.73
CA THR A 124 1.48 16.34 4.84
C THR A 124 2.99 16.28 5.14
N GLU A 125 3.37 16.15 6.40
CA GLU A 125 4.76 15.91 6.81
C GLU A 125 5.25 14.55 6.31
N LEU A 126 4.47 13.48 6.51
CA LEU A 126 4.79 12.15 5.99
C LEU A 126 4.99 12.16 4.47
N LEU A 127 4.09 12.77 3.71
CA LEU A 127 4.15 12.84 2.25
C LEU A 127 5.42 13.57 1.78
N THR A 128 5.75 14.69 2.44
CA THR A 128 6.94 15.48 2.13
C THR A 128 8.22 14.67 2.38
N ASP A 129 8.36 14.11 3.57
CA ASP A 129 9.52 13.32 3.95
C ASP A 129 9.67 12.08 3.07
N PHE A 130 8.56 11.38 2.80
CA PHE A 130 8.55 10.20 1.97
C PHE A 130 9.00 10.49 0.54
N TYR A 131 8.48 11.56 -0.07
CA TYR A 131 8.87 11.98 -1.42
C TYR A 131 10.33 12.44 -1.48
N GLN A 132 10.81 13.23 -0.52
CA GLN A 132 12.19 13.71 -0.46
C GLN A 132 13.20 12.56 -0.33
N ASN A 133 12.80 11.46 0.31
CA ASN A 133 13.60 10.24 0.43
C ASN A 133 13.45 9.28 -0.76
N GLY A 134 12.84 9.72 -1.87
CA GLY A 134 12.71 8.94 -3.10
C GLY A 134 11.51 7.98 -3.12
N GLY A 135 10.61 8.07 -2.15
CA GLY A 135 9.35 7.34 -2.11
C GLY A 135 8.38 7.80 -3.21
N LYS A 136 7.47 6.93 -3.60
CA LYS A 136 6.49 7.22 -4.66
C LYS A 136 5.20 7.75 -4.05
N VAL A 137 4.75 8.90 -4.55
CA VAL A 137 3.45 9.47 -4.19
C VAL A 137 2.55 9.54 -5.40
N ALA A 138 1.26 9.30 -5.22
CA ALA A 138 0.25 9.41 -6.25
C ALA A 138 -0.96 10.19 -5.73
N ALA A 139 -1.48 11.08 -6.55
CA ALA A 139 -2.67 11.86 -6.24
C ALA A 139 -3.52 12.06 -7.49
N ILE A 140 -4.83 12.19 -7.31
CA ILE A 140 -5.77 12.38 -8.41
C ILE A 140 -6.73 13.55 -8.13
N CYS A 141 -7.27 14.15 -9.19
CA CYS A 141 -8.32 15.18 -9.16
C CYS A 141 -7.89 16.44 -8.38
N ALA A 142 -8.47 16.70 -7.22
CA ALA A 142 -8.14 17.86 -6.38
C ALA A 142 -6.86 17.62 -5.52
N ALA A 143 -6.50 16.39 -5.27
CA ALA A 143 -5.42 16.03 -4.34
C ALA A 143 -4.00 16.45 -4.75
N PRO A 144 -3.61 16.61 -6.04
CA PRO A 144 -2.30 17.15 -6.40
C PRO A 144 -1.96 18.51 -5.76
N GLY A 145 -2.98 19.34 -5.45
CA GLY A 145 -2.78 20.62 -4.74
C GLY A 145 -2.19 20.47 -3.34
N ILE A 146 -2.24 19.29 -2.72
CA ILE A 146 -1.63 19.03 -1.40
C ILE A 146 -0.09 19.13 -1.46
N PHE A 147 0.49 19.00 -2.65
CA PHE A 147 1.95 19.00 -2.86
C PHE A 147 2.49 20.38 -3.28
N GLU A 148 1.63 21.41 -3.41
CA GLU A 148 2.01 22.78 -3.70
C GLU A 148 2.35 23.55 -2.42
#